data_a361180b6b995a23c3546b0b57278f5c
#
_entry.id   a361180b6b995a23c3546b0b57278f5c
#
_cell.length_a   1.000
_cell.length_b   1.000
_cell.length_c   1.000
_cell.angle_alpha   90.00
_cell.angle_beta   90.00
_cell.angle_gamma   90.00
#
_symmetry.space_group_name_H-M   'P 1'
#
loop_
_entity.id
_entity.type
_entity.pdbx_description
1 polymer ?
#
loop_
_entity_poly.entity_id
_entity_poly.type
_entity_poly.pdbx_seq_one_letter_code
_entity_poly.pdbx_strand_id
1 'polypeptide(L)'
;MTTEQDHDTSPRTVYTGRTTNWPMVAATSIGAVLLVVMGATGEGSWLALGLPFLLVAIGVLANVLTSSSVRASAGPNGFDVRWGIVGWPRCTYPLDQIASAEVVDVPWTRVSYGLWWTPKRTSCTIRTGDAVRLLLTTGRIVTVTVPDPDLAV
;
A
#
# COMPACT_ATOMS: atom_id res chain seq x y z
N MET A 1 -12.40 -15.13 48.04
CA MET A 1 -11.23 -15.19 47.15
C MET A 1 -11.76 -15.13 45.73
N THR A 2 -11.98 -13.90 45.23
CA THR A 2 -12.62 -13.61 43.96
C THR A 2 -11.51 -13.50 42.93
N THR A 3 -11.47 -14.46 42.02
CA THR A 3 -10.49 -14.47 40.90
C THR A 3 -10.96 -13.41 39.91
N GLU A 4 -10.29 -12.28 39.93
CA GLU A 4 -10.43 -11.21 38.92
C GLU A 4 -9.91 -11.76 37.63
N GLN A 5 -10.81 -12.12 36.71
CA GLN A 5 -10.45 -12.42 35.31
C GLN A 5 -10.00 -11.11 34.66
N ASP A 6 -8.70 -10.95 34.59
CA ASP A 6 -8.05 -9.94 33.78
C ASP A 6 -8.48 -10.16 32.31
N HIS A 7 -9.50 -9.40 31.89
CA HIS A 7 -9.95 -9.39 30.52
C HIS A 7 -8.84 -8.68 29.73
N ASP A 8 -7.97 -9.50 29.11
CA ASP A 8 -7.02 -9.07 28.09
C ASP A 8 -7.79 -8.28 27.00
N THR A 9 -7.83 -6.96 27.16
CA THR A 9 -8.48 -6.00 26.25
C THR A 9 -7.58 -5.61 25.10
N SER A 10 -6.57 -6.42 24.79
CA SER A 10 -5.76 -6.19 23.59
C SER A 10 -6.66 -6.32 22.34
N PRO A 11 -6.67 -5.32 21.46
CA PRO A 11 -7.52 -5.33 20.27
C PRO A 11 -7.09 -6.48 19.35
N ARG A 12 -7.92 -7.52 19.33
CA ARG A 12 -7.68 -8.70 18.47
C ARG A 12 -7.92 -8.30 17.02
N THR A 13 -6.85 -8.24 16.26
CA THR A 13 -6.93 -8.12 14.81
C THR A 13 -7.53 -9.42 14.25
N VAL A 14 -8.67 -9.32 13.57
CA VAL A 14 -9.36 -10.47 12.98
C VAL A 14 -8.73 -10.85 11.64
N TYR A 15 -8.30 -9.85 10.89
CA TYR A 15 -7.68 -10.04 9.58
C TYR A 15 -6.41 -9.22 9.44
N THR A 16 -5.39 -9.81 8.84
CA THR A 16 -4.17 -9.10 8.39
C THR A 16 -3.74 -9.68 7.06
N GLY A 17 -3.76 -8.86 6.03
CA GLY A 17 -3.32 -9.22 4.68
C GLY A 17 -2.22 -8.28 4.18
N ARG A 18 -1.27 -8.84 3.43
CA ARG A 18 -0.23 -8.08 2.72
C ARG A 18 -0.23 -8.46 1.25
N THR A 19 -0.34 -7.46 0.40
CA THR A 19 -0.21 -7.62 -1.05
C THR A 19 1.03 -6.87 -1.52
N THR A 20 1.83 -7.51 -2.39
CA THR A 20 3.04 -6.94 -2.97
C THR A 20 2.94 -6.99 -4.48
N ASN A 21 3.28 -5.88 -5.14
CA ASN A 21 3.34 -5.79 -6.60
C ASN A 21 4.72 -6.23 -7.10
N TRP A 22 4.95 -7.54 -7.18
CA TRP A 22 6.22 -8.12 -7.64
C TRP A 22 6.64 -7.66 -9.04
N PRO A 23 5.74 -7.57 -10.05
CA PRO A 23 6.11 -7.05 -11.37
C PRO A 23 6.68 -5.63 -11.32
N MET A 24 6.08 -4.76 -10.52
CA MET A 24 6.57 -3.39 -10.35
C MET A 24 7.95 -3.36 -9.66
N VAL A 25 8.13 -4.16 -8.61
CA VAL A 25 9.42 -4.29 -7.90
C VAL A 25 10.50 -4.78 -8.86
N ALA A 26 10.22 -5.81 -9.65
CA ALA A 26 11.17 -6.35 -10.63
C ALA A 26 11.53 -5.32 -11.71
N ALA A 27 10.51 -4.70 -12.34
CA ALA A 27 10.74 -3.71 -13.41
C ALA A 27 11.55 -2.50 -12.92
N THR A 28 11.23 -1.97 -11.73
CA THR A 28 11.95 -0.83 -11.15
C THR A 28 13.36 -1.20 -10.72
N SER A 29 13.59 -2.42 -10.21
CA SER A 29 14.92 -2.90 -9.84
C SER A 29 15.80 -3.08 -11.05
N ILE A 30 15.28 -3.68 -12.14
CA ILE A 30 16.01 -3.81 -13.43
C ILE A 30 16.33 -2.44 -13.97
N GLY A 31 15.38 -1.51 -14.01
CA GLY A 31 15.59 -0.14 -14.46
C GLY A 31 16.68 0.58 -13.66
N ALA A 32 16.71 0.44 -12.36
CA ALA A 32 17.73 1.02 -11.49
C ALA A 32 19.13 0.45 -11.80
N VAL A 33 19.24 -0.87 -11.97
CA VAL A 33 20.51 -1.53 -12.35
C VAL A 33 21.01 -1.03 -13.70
N LEU A 34 20.13 -0.96 -14.70
CA LEU A 34 20.49 -0.44 -16.03
C LEU A 34 20.99 1.00 -15.98
N LEU A 35 20.33 1.86 -15.19
CA LEU A 35 20.74 3.25 -15.00
C LEU A 35 22.14 3.35 -14.36
N VAL A 36 22.41 2.53 -13.33
CA VAL A 36 23.72 2.50 -12.67
C VAL A 36 24.80 2.03 -13.65
N VAL A 37 24.54 0.99 -14.43
CA VAL A 37 25.49 0.48 -15.46
C VAL A 37 25.74 1.54 -16.53
N MET A 38 24.70 2.20 -17.05
CA MET A 38 24.87 3.26 -18.05
C MET A 38 25.64 4.46 -17.49
N GLY A 39 25.40 4.84 -16.24
CA GLY A 39 26.17 5.91 -15.58
C GLY A 39 27.64 5.54 -15.34
N ALA A 40 27.95 4.26 -15.10
CA ALA A 40 29.30 3.78 -14.86
C ALA A 40 30.12 3.60 -16.17
N THR A 41 29.46 3.33 -17.30
CA THR A 41 30.11 3.10 -18.60
C THR A 41 30.15 4.33 -19.49
N GLY A 42 29.48 5.42 -19.10
CA GLY A 42 29.45 6.67 -19.88
C GLY A 42 30.78 7.40 -19.86
N GLU A 43 31.25 7.87 -21.02
CA GLU A 43 32.50 8.63 -21.21
C GLU A 43 32.39 10.11 -20.74
N GLY A 44 31.30 10.46 -20.00
CA GLY A 44 31.04 11.82 -19.54
C GLY A 44 31.65 12.14 -18.19
N SER A 45 31.70 13.42 -17.85
CA SER A 45 32.06 13.88 -16.50
C SER A 45 31.11 13.28 -15.45
N TRP A 46 31.67 12.65 -14.41
CA TRP A 46 30.93 12.08 -13.31
C TRP A 46 29.91 13.03 -12.68
N LEU A 47 30.22 14.35 -12.67
CA LEU A 47 29.32 15.38 -12.16
C LEU A 47 28.15 15.67 -13.10
N ALA A 48 28.36 15.56 -14.41
CA ALA A 48 27.30 15.87 -15.39
C ALA A 48 26.30 14.70 -15.57
N LEU A 49 26.75 13.45 -15.48
CA LEU A 49 25.91 12.27 -15.68
C LEU A 49 25.63 11.53 -14.37
N GLY A 50 26.59 11.44 -13.47
CA GLY A 50 26.46 10.65 -12.24
C GLY A 50 25.40 11.20 -11.27
N LEU A 51 25.30 12.52 -11.10
CA LEU A 51 24.33 13.13 -10.18
C LEU A 51 22.88 12.91 -10.63
N PRO A 52 22.47 13.15 -11.89
CA PRO A 52 21.12 12.84 -12.36
C PRO A 52 20.77 11.36 -12.21
N PHE A 53 21.69 10.44 -12.56
CA PHE A 53 21.46 9.01 -12.40
C PHE A 53 21.28 8.61 -10.93
N LEU A 54 22.06 9.15 -10.04
CA LEU A 54 21.93 8.93 -8.60
C LEU A 54 20.56 9.41 -8.07
N LEU A 55 20.12 10.59 -8.47
CA LEU A 55 18.81 11.13 -8.08
C LEU A 55 17.66 10.28 -8.60
N VAL A 56 17.74 9.80 -9.83
CA VAL A 56 16.75 8.87 -10.39
C VAL A 56 16.76 7.55 -9.63
N ALA A 57 17.93 6.99 -9.34
CA ALA A 57 18.05 5.75 -8.57
C ALA A 57 17.46 5.88 -7.16
N ILE A 58 17.71 7.00 -6.47
CA ILE A 58 17.10 7.31 -5.16
C ILE A 58 15.58 7.45 -5.30
N GLY A 59 15.06 8.13 -6.32
CA GLY A 59 13.63 8.27 -6.58
C GLY A 59 12.96 6.92 -6.84
N VAL A 60 13.58 6.06 -7.64
CA VAL A 60 13.11 4.69 -7.90
C VAL A 60 13.10 3.87 -6.61
N LEU A 61 14.15 3.93 -5.82
CA LEU A 61 14.24 3.22 -4.54
C LEU A 61 13.16 3.71 -3.57
N ALA A 62 12.97 5.01 -3.44
CA ALA A 62 11.92 5.58 -2.61
C ALA A 62 10.52 5.13 -3.07
N ASN A 63 10.28 5.11 -4.38
CA ASN A 63 9.03 4.61 -4.95
C ASN A 63 8.80 3.13 -4.62
N VAL A 64 9.80 2.28 -4.79
CA VAL A 64 9.71 0.85 -4.44
C VAL A 64 9.41 0.67 -2.94
N LEU A 65 10.10 1.41 -2.08
CA LEU A 65 9.92 1.31 -0.63
C LEU A 65 8.52 1.74 -0.18
N THR A 66 7.92 2.73 -0.83
CA THR A 66 6.62 3.29 -0.45
C THR A 66 5.43 2.68 -1.18
N SER A 67 5.58 2.25 -2.43
CA SER A 67 4.46 1.84 -3.29
C SER A 67 4.40 0.35 -3.62
N SER A 68 5.43 -0.43 -3.26
CA SER A 68 5.53 -1.84 -3.66
C SER A 68 4.59 -2.77 -2.91
N SER A 69 4.10 -2.40 -1.73
CA SER A 69 3.24 -3.26 -0.93
C SER A 69 2.18 -2.47 -0.17
N VAL A 70 1.06 -3.13 0.08
CA VAL A 70 -0.01 -2.64 0.97
C VAL A 70 -0.28 -3.72 2.00
N ARG A 71 -0.33 -3.32 3.25
CA ARG A 71 -0.77 -4.15 4.37
C ARG A 71 -2.09 -3.59 4.87
N ALA A 72 -3.12 -4.43 4.86
CA ALA A 72 -4.42 -4.12 5.43
C ALA A 72 -4.65 -4.99 6.66
N SER A 73 -5.24 -4.42 7.68
CA SER A 73 -5.72 -5.17 8.85
C SER A 73 -7.10 -4.68 9.25
N ALA A 74 -7.99 -5.64 9.52
CA ALA A 74 -9.34 -5.40 10.01
C ALA A 74 -9.48 -5.97 11.42
N GLY A 75 -10.20 -5.27 12.29
CA GLY A 75 -10.41 -5.66 13.66
C GLY A 75 -11.46 -4.81 14.36
N PRO A 76 -11.69 -5.02 15.65
CA PRO A 76 -12.71 -4.31 16.43
C PRO A 76 -12.49 -2.79 16.48
N ASN A 77 -11.28 -2.31 16.22
CA ASN A 77 -10.95 -0.89 16.18
C ASN A 77 -11.11 -0.25 14.79
N GLY A 78 -11.51 -1.03 13.77
CA GLY A 78 -11.67 -0.56 12.40
C GLY A 78 -10.70 -1.18 11.41
N PHE A 79 -10.49 -0.48 10.31
CA PHE A 79 -9.67 -0.91 9.18
C PHE A 79 -8.40 -0.04 9.10
N ASP A 80 -7.24 -0.67 9.19
CA ASP A 80 -5.92 -0.03 9.14
C ASP A 80 -5.20 -0.38 7.84
N VAL A 81 -4.70 0.62 7.15
CA VAL A 81 -3.95 0.46 5.89
C VAL A 81 -2.58 1.06 6.04
N ARG A 82 -1.56 0.28 5.76
CA ARG A 82 -0.16 0.69 5.79
C ARG A 82 0.50 0.42 4.45
N TRP A 83 1.28 1.38 3.99
CA TRP A 83 1.92 1.36 2.69
C TRP A 83 3.38 1.02 2.77
N GLY A 84 3.85 0.42 1.69
CA GLY A 84 5.25 0.11 1.51
C GLY A 84 5.81 -0.88 2.51
N ILE A 85 7.12 -1.04 2.45
CA ILE A 85 7.87 -1.93 3.34
C ILE A 85 7.95 -1.33 4.75
N VAL A 86 8.11 -0.01 4.82
CA VAL A 86 8.25 0.76 6.07
C VAL A 86 6.92 0.94 6.80
N GLY A 87 5.78 0.71 6.11
CA GLY A 87 4.44 0.89 6.69
C GLY A 87 3.99 2.35 6.78
N TRP A 88 4.56 3.23 5.97
CA TRP A 88 4.21 4.64 5.87
C TRP A 88 3.93 5.01 4.41
N PRO A 89 2.90 5.82 4.11
CA PRO A 89 1.91 6.38 5.03
C PRO A 89 0.96 5.34 5.63
N ARG A 90 0.31 5.70 6.74
CA ARG A 90 -0.67 4.89 7.45
C ARG A 90 -2.01 5.61 7.47
N CYS A 91 -3.09 4.89 7.19
CA CYS A 91 -4.45 5.38 7.30
C CYS A 91 -5.27 4.41 8.14
N THR A 92 -5.94 4.91 9.18
CA THR A 92 -6.83 4.14 10.04
C THR A 92 -8.25 4.66 9.86
N TYR A 93 -9.19 3.75 9.65
CA TYR A 93 -10.63 4.02 9.49
C TYR A 93 -11.37 3.32 10.62
N PRO A 94 -11.77 4.05 11.70
CA PRO A 94 -12.55 3.48 12.78
C PRO A 94 -13.90 2.94 12.29
N LEU A 95 -14.45 1.92 12.98
CA LEU A 95 -15.70 1.27 12.56
C LEU A 95 -16.89 2.24 12.50
N ASP A 96 -16.95 3.22 13.38
CA ASP A 96 -17.99 4.26 13.41
C ASP A 96 -17.97 5.16 12.16
N GLN A 97 -16.84 5.22 11.46
CA GLN A 97 -16.68 5.97 10.20
C GLN A 97 -16.96 5.11 8.96
N ILE A 98 -17.12 3.80 9.10
CA ILE A 98 -17.38 2.88 7.98
C ILE A 98 -18.89 2.65 7.90
N ALA A 99 -19.52 3.12 6.83
CA ALA A 99 -20.94 2.90 6.58
C ALA A 99 -21.20 1.50 5.98
N SER A 100 -20.32 1.05 5.08
CA SER A 100 -20.38 -0.31 4.51
C SER A 100 -19.01 -0.74 3.99
N ALA A 101 -18.82 -2.07 3.95
CA ALA A 101 -17.68 -2.71 3.32
C ALA A 101 -18.21 -3.71 2.27
N GLU A 102 -17.56 -3.78 1.13
CA GLU A 102 -17.92 -4.70 0.05
C GLU A 102 -16.68 -5.22 -0.67
N VAL A 103 -16.75 -6.45 -1.18
CA VAL A 103 -15.74 -7.00 -2.08
C VAL A 103 -16.01 -6.52 -3.49
N VAL A 104 -14.97 -6.02 -4.16
CA VAL A 104 -15.07 -5.53 -5.55
C VAL A 104 -13.89 -6.04 -6.37
N ASP A 105 -14.15 -6.37 -7.64
CA ASP A 105 -13.08 -6.63 -8.59
C ASP A 105 -12.56 -5.32 -9.19
N VAL A 106 -11.24 -5.17 -9.19
CA VAL A 106 -10.54 -3.99 -9.75
C VAL A 106 -9.91 -4.38 -11.08
N PRO A 107 -10.49 -3.93 -12.21
CA PRO A 107 -9.92 -4.18 -13.52
C PRO A 107 -8.59 -3.44 -13.69
N TRP A 108 -7.72 -3.93 -14.55
CA TRP A 108 -6.39 -3.38 -14.80
C TRP A 108 -6.38 -1.88 -15.16
N THR A 109 -7.46 -1.39 -15.79
CA THR A 109 -7.64 0.02 -16.17
C THR A 109 -7.89 0.95 -14.98
N ARG A 110 -8.22 0.40 -13.80
CA ARG A 110 -8.54 1.16 -12.58
C ARG A 110 -7.56 0.93 -11.45
N VAL A 111 -6.51 0.15 -11.69
CA VAL A 111 -5.42 -0.03 -10.71
C VAL A 111 -4.63 1.26 -10.60
N SER A 112 -4.50 1.77 -9.39
CA SER A 112 -3.79 3.05 -9.13
C SER A 112 -2.27 2.88 -8.99
N TYR A 113 -1.78 1.63 -8.91
CA TYR A 113 -0.36 1.30 -8.67
C TYR A 113 0.26 2.09 -7.50
N GLY A 114 -0.49 2.24 -6.42
CA GLY A 114 -0.09 2.97 -5.24
C GLY A 114 -1.24 3.70 -4.55
N LEU A 115 -0.88 4.74 -3.80
CA LEU A 115 -1.83 5.62 -3.14
C LEU A 115 -2.26 6.74 -4.08
N TRP A 116 -3.52 6.75 -4.45
CA TRP A 116 -4.15 7.84 -5.16
C TRP A 116 -5.23 8.47 -4.30
N TRP A 117 -5.05 9.72 -3.97
CA TRP A 117 -5.96 10.45 -3.09
C TRP A 117 -6.69 11.57 -3.84
N THR A 118 -8.01 11.60 -3.68
CA THR A 118 -8.87 12.70 -4.09
C THR A 118 -9.83 13.04 -2.94
N PRO A 119 -10.46 14.22 -2.90
CA PRO A 119 -11.40 14.59 -1.85
C PRO A 119 -12.56 13.58 -1.64
N LYS A 120 -13.01 12.93 -2.72
CA LYS A 120 -14.13 11.98 -2.70
C LYS A 120 -13.70 10.51 -2.68
N ARG A 121 -12.45 10.21 -3.05
CA ARG A 121 -12.00 8.81 -3.25
C ARG A 121 -10.55 8.64 -2.86
N THR A 122 -10.28 7.58 -2.13
CA THR A 122 -8.91 7.09 -1.89
C THR A 122 -8.79 5.72 -2.53
N SER A 123 -7.85 5.55 -3.43
CA SER A 123 -7.58 4.27 -4.09
C SER A 123 -6.21 3.77 -3.64
N CYS A 124 -6.22 2.55 -3.14
CA CYS A 124 -5.10 1.86 -2.53
C CYS A 124 -4.87 0.55 -3.25
N THR A 125 -4.85 0.60 -4.59
CA THR A 125 -4.78 -0.59 -5.43
C THR A 125 -3.40 -0.75 -6.04
N ILE A 126 -2.79 -1.92 -5.87
CA ILE A 126 -1.45 -2.23 -6.37
C ILE A 126 -1.44 -3.38 -7.39
N ARG A 127 -2.54 -4.10 -7.50
CA ARG A 127 -2.75 -5.16 -8.50
C ARG A 127 -4.21 -5.20 -8.94
N THR A 128 -4.48 -5.92 -10.03
CA THR A 128 -5.82 -6.29 -10.48
C THR A 128 -6.42 -7.36 -9.58
N GLY A 129 -7.74 -7.53 -9.65
CA GLY A 129 -8.50 -8.54 -8.93
C GLY A 129 -9.15 -8.00 -7.67
N ASP A 130 -9.40 -8.89 -6.73
CA ASP A 130 -10.23 -8.63 -5.57
C ASP A 130 -9.65 -7.56 -4.64
N ALA A 131 -10.54 -6.68 -4.20
CA ALA A 131 -10.25 -5.57 -3.31
C ALA A 131 -11.42 -5.31 -2.37
N VAL A 132 -11.15 -4.76 -1.21
CA VAL A 132 -12.17 -4.24 -0.30
C VAL A 132 -12.45 -2.79 -0.64
N ARG A 133 -13.74 -2.48 -0.82
CA ARG A 133 -14.24 -1.10 -0.93
C ARG A 133 -14.98 -0.74 0.35
N LEU A 134 -14.50 0.29 1.00
CA LEU A 134 -15.14 0.89 2.16
C LEU A 134 -15.90 2.15 1.73
N LEU A 135 -17.15 2.26 2.09
CA LEU A 135 -17.91 3.50 2.04
C LEU A 135 -17.88 4.13 3.42
N LEU A 136 -17.30 5.32 3.52
CA LEU A 136 -17.28 6.04 4.78
C LEU A 136 -18.57 6.82 4.99
N THR A 137 -18.93 7.08 6.24
CA THR A 137 -20.11 7.90 6.66
C THR A 137 -20.07 9.30 6.06
N THR A 138 -18.87 9.79 5.71
CA THR A 138 -18.67 11.07 4.99
C THR A 138 -19.00 11.00 3.49
N GLY A 139 -19.43 9.83 2.97
CA GLY A 139 -19.64 9.58 1.53
C GLY A 139 -18.35 9.35 0.75
N ARG A 140 -17.21 9.25 1.40
CA ARG A 140 -15.91 8.99 0.79
C ARG A 140 -15.72 7.50 0.55
N ILE A 141 -15.16 7.15 -0.60
CA ILE A 141 -14.89 5.76 -0.98
C ILE A 141 -13.41 5.47 -0.81
N VAL A 142 -13.09 4.35 -0.14
CA VAL A 142 -11.72 3.83 0.02
C VAL A 142 -11.67 2.45 -0.59
N THR A 143 -10.78 2.21 -1.56
CA THR A 143 -10.60 0.91 -2.20
C THR A 143 -9.19 0.40 -1.91
N VAL A 144 -9.07 -0.78 -1.34
CA VAL A 144 -7.79 -1.38 -0.93
C VAL A 144 -7.66 -2.79 -1.48
N THR A 145 -6.59 -3.07 -2.22
CA THR A 145 -6.28 -4.44 -2.65
C THR A 145 -5.81 -5.26 -1.45
N VAL A 146 -6.48 -6.38 -1.22
CA VAL A 146 -6.17 -7.34 -0.16
C VAL A 146 -6.07 -8.74 -0.73
N PRO A 147 -5.32 -9.67 -0.11
CA PRO A 147 -5.22 -11.06 -0.61
C PRO A 147 -6.54 -11.82 -0.49
N ASP A 148 -7.22 -11.68 0.64
CA ASP A 148 -8.45 -12.39 0.98
C ASP A 148 -9.52 -11.39 1.42
N PRO A 149 -10.26 -10.76 0.48
CA PRO A 149 -11.20 -9.70 0.81
C PRO A 149 -12.43 -10.18 1.58
N ASP A 150 -12.87 -11.43 1.36
CA ASP A 150 -14.02 -12.02 2.05
C ASP A 150 -13.78 -12.15 3.57
N LEU A 151 -12.53 -12.28 3.99
CA LEU A 151 -12.14 -12.31 5.40
C LEU A 151 -11.97 -10.90 6.01
N ALA A 152 -11.91 -9.88 5.17
CA ALA A 152 -11.65 -8.49 5.58
C ALA A 152 -12.93 -7.63 5.62
N VAL A 153 -14.05 -8.14 5.10
CA VAL A 153 -15.39 -7.56 5.12
C VAL A 153 -16.22 -8.19 6.23
#